data_0a2806d65020f37870521c477e4226b7
#
_entry.id   0a2806d65020f37870521c477e4226b7
#
_cell.length_a   1.000
_cell.length_b   1.000
_cell.length_c   1.000
_cell.angle_alpha   90.00
_cell.angle_beta   90.00
_cell.angle_gamma   90.00
#
_symmetry.space_group_name_H-M   'P 1'
#
loop_
_entity.id
_entity.type
_entity.pdbx_description
1 polymer ?
#
loop_
_entity_poly.entity_id
_entity_poly.type
_entity_poly.pdbx_seq_one_letter_code
_entity_poly.pdbx_strand_id
1 'polypeptide(L)'
;MRQSDGATTALVVGLGNPGDEYAATRHNVGFEVLDALARRLGERPFLLRGRSLVARAAVDGPAGQRACLLAKPQTFMNNSGRAVRDLLTEAEGPLELLVVCDDFHLPLGRLRCRRSGSAGGQNGLASILEHVASLDDRQVPRLRVGIGDPGRVPAEQYVLRPFKRAERPAVDAVVDRAAGHLHDWLGHGDLDRLIEACNAPDPQA
;
A
#
# COMPACT_ATOMS: atom_id res chain seq x y z
N MET A 1 27.19 19.95 12.37
CA MET A 1 26.06 20.16 11.44
C MET A 1 26.29 19.24 10.25
N ARG A 2 25.73 18.01 10.22
CA ARG A 2 25.81 17.15 9.03
C ARG A 2 24.65 17.56 8.15
N GLN A 3 24.93 18.17 6.99
CA GLN A 3 24.00 18.28 5.89
C GLN A 3 23.58 16.84 5.54
N SER A 4 22.32 16.49 5.80
CA SER A 4 21.72 15.31 5.20
C SER A 4 21.56 15.63 3.72
N ASP A 5 22.44 15.07 2.88
CA ASP A 5 22.17 14.94 1.46
C ASP A 5 20.76 14.41 1.33
N GLY A 6 19.92 15.11 0.53
CA GLY A 6 18.47 14.92 0.48
C GLY A 6 18.01 13.57 -0.05
N ALA A 7 18.33 12.50 0.69
CA ALA A 7 17.86 11.15 0.38
C ALA A 7 16.33 11.09 0.54
N THR A 8 15.64 10.79 -0.53
CA THR A 8 14.18 10.64 -0.54
C THR A 8 13.76 9.43 0.29
N THR A 9 12.90 9.66 1.29
CA THR A 9 12.31 8.58 2.07
C THR A 9 11.11 7.97 1.33
N ALA A 10 11.04 6.65 1.22
CA ALA A 10 9.87 5.99 0.66
C ALA A 10 8.72 5.97 1.68
N LEU A 11 7.50 6.31 1.26
CA LEU A 11 6.28 6.19 2.04
C LEU A 11 5.35 5.18 1.36
N VAL A 12 5.21 3.99 1.97
CA VAL A 12 4.26 2.97 1.52
C VAL A 12 3.01 3.04 2.39
N VAL A 13 1.86 3.33 1.77
CA VAL A 13 0.57 3.41 2.46
C VAL A 13 -0.26 2.19 2.09
N GLY A 14 -0.59 1.34 3.05
CA GLY A 14 -1.60 0.30 2.89
C GLY A 14 -2.98 0.84 3.23
N LEU A 15 -3.98 0.59 2.38
CA LEU A 15 -5.36 0.97 2.66
C LEU A 15 -6.11 -0.13 3.41
N GLY A 16 -6.98 0.28 4.32
CA GLY A 16 -7.82 -0.56 5.15
C GLY A 16 -8.66 0.29 6.10
N ASN A 17 -9.58 -0.35 6.80
CA ASN A 17 -10.35 0.24 7.90
C ASN A 17 -9.78 -0.19 9.25
N PRO A 18 -9.72 0.70 10.25
CA PRO A 18 -9.35 0.36 11.61
C PRO A 18 -10.46 -0.43 12.31
N GLY A 19 -10.09 -1.26 13.28
CA GLY A 19 -11.00 -2.07 14.09
C GLY A 19 -10.93 -3.57 13.76
N ASP A 20 -11.10 -4.40 14.78
CA ASP A 20 -10.98 -5.85 14.68
C ASP A 20 -12.04 -6.45 13.75
N GLU A 21 -13.20 -5.83 13.66
CA GLU A 21 -14.29 -6.22 12.75
C GLU A 21 -13.93 -6.12 11.27
N TYR A 22 -12.92 -5.31 10.92
CA TYR A 22 -12.43 -5.16 9.54
C TYR A 22 -11.16 -5.94 9.25
N ALA A 23 -10.47 -6.46 10.27
CA ALA A 23 -9.12 -7.01 10.16
C ALA A 23 -8.98 -8.09 9.07
N ALA A 24 -9.98 -8.96 8.90
CA ALA A 24 -9.97 -10.05 7.94
C ALA A 24 -10.73 -9.75 6.64
N THR A 25 -11.19 -8.51 6.44
CA THR A 25 -11.99 -8.15 5.25
C THR A 25 -11.11 -7.94 4.02
N ARG A 26 -11.71 -8.12 2.83
CA ARG A 26 -11.03 -7.88 1.55
C ARG A 26 -10.47 -6.47 1.44
N HIS A 27 -11.19 -5.49 2.02
CA HIS A 27 -10.78 -4.08 2.00
C HIS A 27 -9.51 -3.80 2.80
N ASN A 28 -9.13 -4.71 3.72
CA ASN A 28 -7.92 -4.61 4.54
C ASN A 28 -6.70 -5.32 3.94
N VAL A 29 -6.77 -5.83 2.71
CA VAL A 29 -5.63 -6.50 2.07
C VAL A 29 -4.39 -5.58 1.97
N GLY A 30 -4.58 -4.26 1.85
CA GLY A 30 -3.48 -3.30 1.89
C GLY A 30 -2.75 -3.30 3.24
N PHE A 31 -3.48 -3.43 4.36
CA PHE A 31 -2.88 -3.59 5.68
C PHE A 31 -2.12 -4.91 5.81
N GLU A 32 -2.69 -6.01 5.28
CA GLU A 32 -2.03 -7.32 5.31
C GLU A 32 -0.70 -7.31 4.53
N VAL A 33 -0.65 -6.63 3.37
CA VAL A 33 0.60 -6.46 2.61
C VAL A 33 1.65 -5.69 3.42
N LEU A 34 1.26 -4.63 4.13
CA LEU A 34 2.19 -3.89 4.97
C LEU A 34 2.67 -4.69 6.19
N ASP A 35 1.81 -5.55 6.77
CA ASP A 35 2.23 -6.46 7.83
C ASP A 35 3.26 -7.48 7.33
N ALA A 36 3.05 -8.03 6.13
CA ALA A 36 4.01 -8.93 5.50
C ALA A 36 5.33 -8.21 5.18
N LEU A 37 5.26 -6.98 4.67
CA LEU A 37 6.44 -6.17 4.39
C LEU A 37 7.21 -5.81 5.68
N ALA A 38 6.53 -5.42 6.75
CA ALA A 38 7.15 -5.11 8.04
C ALA A 38 7.89 -6.32 8.63
N ARG A 39 7.33 -7.54 8.49
CA ARG A 39 8.02 -8.78 8.86
C ARG A 39 9.29 -9.01 8.05
N ARG A 40 9.26 -8.80 6.72
CA ARG A 40 10.45 -8.89 5.86
C ARG A 40 11.53 -7.87 6.22
N LEU A 41 11.14 -6.72 6.75
CA LEU A 41 12.03 -5.66 7.21
C LEU A 41 12.52 -5.83 8.66
N GLY A 42 12.36 -7.00 9.27
CA GLY A 42 12.83 -7.35 10.61
C GLY A 42 11.81 -7.03 11.70
N GLU A 43 10.55 -7.40 11.50
CA GLU A 43 9.45 -7.29 12.49
C GLU A 43 9.27 -5.87 13.05
N ARG A 44 9.20 -4.88 12.18
CA ARG A 44 9.06 -3.49 12.57
C ARG A 44 7.69 -3.21 13.20
N PRO A 45 7.63 -2.74 14.46
CA PRO A 45 6.36 -2.45 15.11
C PRO A 45 5.70 -1.21 14.49
N PHE A 46 4.38 -1.28 14.36
CA PHE A 46 3.56 -0.15 14.00
C PHE A 46 3.18 0.65 15.26
N LEU A 47 3.55 1.93 15.29
CA LEU A 47 3.25 2.85 16.38
C LEU A 47 2.30 3.94 15.90
N LEU A 48 1.38 4.36 16.77
CA LEU A 48 0.45 5.43 16.42
C LEU A 48 1.19 6.76 16.26
N ARG A 49 1.04 7.39 15.09
CA ARG A 49 1.53 8.73 14.77
C ARG A 49 0.41 9.51 14.08
N GLY A 50 -0.13 10.50 14.75
CA GLY A 50 -1.28 11.24 14.25
C GLY A 50 -2.45 10.32 13.94
N ARG A 51 -2.89 10.32 12.67
CA ARG A 51 -4.01 9.50 12.17
C ARG A 51 -3.56 8.17 11.52
N SER A 52 -2.32 7.73 11.74
CA SER A 52 -1.79 6.53 11.12
C SER A 52 -1.02 5.67 12.12
N LEU A 53 -1.07 4.35 11.95
CA LEU A 53 -0.07 3.45 12.49
C LEU A 53 1.13 3.46 11.54
N VAL A 54 2.32 3.77 12.04
CA VAL A 54 3.54 3.93 11.24
C VAL A 54 4.64 3.04 11.76
N ALA A 55 5.23 2.23 10.87
CA ALA A 55 6.48 1.53 11.11
C ALA A 55 7.61 2.21 10.34
N ARG A 56 8.79 2.32 10.97
CA ARG A 56 10.00 2.91 10.37
C ARG A 56 11.00 1.80 10.10
N ALA A 57 11.57 1.81 8.91
CA ALA A 57 12.63 0.88 8.54
C ALA A 57 13.62 1.55 7.60
N ALA A 58 14.68 0.82 7.29
CA ALA A 58 15.61 1.16 6.24
C ALA A 58 16.00 -0.12 5.50
N VAL A 59 16.24 -0.01 4.21
CA VAL A 59 16.60 -1.13 3.33
C VAL A 59 17.93 -0.83 2.67
N ASP A 60 18.84 -1.78 2.71
CA ASP A 60 20.11 -1.68 1.99
C ASP A 60 19.86 -1.93 0.50
N GLY A 61 20.42 -1.07 -0.34
CA GLY A 61 20.31 -1.16 -1.79
C GLY A 61 21.60 -0.75 -2.48
N PRO A 62 21.67 -0.85 -3.82
CA PRO A 62 22.88 -0.53 -4.59
C PRO A 62 23.39 0.90 -4.41
N ALA A 63 22.47 1.84 -4.11
CA ALA A 63 22.78 3.25 -3.87
C ALA A 63 23.01 3.59 -2.37
N GLY A 64 23.11 2.58 -1.52
CA GLY A 64 23.21 2.74 -0.07
C GLY A 64 21.88 2.44 0.65
N GLN A 65 21.83 2.81 1.92
CA GLN A 65 20.65 2.56 2.74
C GLN A 65 19.55 3.58 2.46
N ARG A 66 18.33 3.10 2.18
CA ARG A 66 17.16 3.92 1.93
C ARG A 66 16.17 3.83 3.09
N ALA A 67 15.82 4.98 3.67
CA ALA A 67 14.80 5.07 4.70
C ALA A 67 13.39 4.82 4.12
N CYS A 68 12.54 4.16 4.88
CA CYS A 68 11.15 3.96 4.51
C CYS A 68 10.18 4.06 5.71
N LEU A 69 8.98 4.52 5.41
CA LEU A 69 7.83 4.57 6.31
C LEU A 69 6.75 3.65 5.74
N LEU A 70 6.23 2.75 6.56
CA LEU A 70 5.04 1.96 6.27
C LEU A 70 3.88 2.56 7.06
N ALA A 71 2.81 2.96 6.41
CA ALA A 71 1.71 3.66 7.07
C ALA A 71 0.37 2.98 6.81
N LYS A 72 -0.37 2.71 7.89
CA LYS A 72 -1.74 2.23 7.90
C LYS A 72 -2.64 3.35 8.44
N PRO A 73 -3.40 4.07 7.60
CA PRO A 73 -4.36 5.06 8.06
C PRO A 73 -5.32 4.49 9.11
N GLN A 74 -5.50 5.18 10.21
CA GLN A 74 -6.45 4.84 11.27
C GLN A 74 -7.74 5.66 11.15
N THR A 75 -8.01 6.16 9.97
CA THR A 75 -9.28 6.74 9.54
C THR A 75 -10.10 5.66 8.84
N PHE A 76 -11.42 5.86 8.73
CA PHE A 76 -12.20 5.04 7.79
C PHE A 76 -11.73 5.29 6.36
N MET A 77 -11.95 4.30 5.48
CA MET A 77 -11.43 4.25 4.11
C MET A 77 -11.59 5.58 3.34
N ASN A 78 -12.78 6.17 3.34
CA ASN A 78 -13.10 7.42 2.66
C ASN A 78 -12.39 8.67 3.22
N ASN A 79 -11.69 8.57 4.34
CA ASN A 79 -10.91 9.63 4.97
C ASN A 79 -9.39 9.37 4.95
N SER A 80 -8.93 8.33 4.24
CA SER A 80 -7.51 7.95 4.20
C SER A 80 -6.60 9.08 3.71
N GLY A 81 -7.09 9.92 2.80
CA GLY A 81 -6.34 11.06 2.27
C GLY A 81 -5.93 12.08 3.33
N ARG A 82 -6.73 12.28 4.38
CA ARG A 82 -6.38 13.17 5.50
C ARG A 82 -5.15 12.66 6.25
N ALA A 83 -5.13 11.37 6.55
CA ALA A 83 -4.00 10.74 7.24
C ALA A 83 -2.71 10.78 6.40
N VAL A 84 -2.82 10.53 5.09
CA VAL A 84 -1.68 10.60 4.17
C VAL A 84 -1.16 12.03 4.02
N ARG A 85 -2.05 13.02 3.91
CA ARG A 85 -1.68 14.43 3.86
C ARG A 85 -0.90 14.85 5.11
N ASP A 86 -1.35 14.46 6.31
CA ASP A 86 -0.63 14.76 7.54
C ASP A 86 0.81 14.23 7.48
N LEU A 87 1.01 12.98 7.07
CA LEU A 87 2.35 12.40 6.95
C LEU A 87 3.23 13.14 5.94
N LEU A 88 2.65 13.59 4.82
CA LEU A 88 3.37 14.33 3.77
C LEU A 88 3.74 15.73 4.23
N THR A 89 2.89 16.41 5.00
CA THR A 89 3.13 17.79 5.48
C THR A 89 4.03 17.84 6.71
N GLU A 90 4.04 16.78 7.53
CA GLU A 90 4.91 16.67 8.72
C GLU A 90 6.31 16.14 8.43
N ALA A 91 6.56 15.74 7.18
CA ALA A 91 7.86 15.19 6.80
C ALA A 91 8.95 16.27 6.74
N GLU A 92 10.13 15.97 7.30
CA GLU A 92 11.29 16.86 7.27
C GLU A 92 12.02 16.89 5.91
N GLY A 93 11.59 16.05 4.95
CA GLY A 93 12.19 15.91 3.63
C GLY A 93 11.24 15.31 2.61
N PRO A 94 11.70 15.12 1.36
CA PRO A 94 10.87 14.60 0.29
C PRO A 94 10.45 13.16 0.56
N LEU A 95 9.15 12.87 0.40
CA LEU A 95 8.58 11.53 0.47
C LEU A 95 8.19 11.05 -0.91
N GLU A 96 8.62 9.83 -1.27
CA GLU A 96 8.14 9.10 -2.44
C GLU A 96 6.97 8.21 -2.02
N LEU A 97 5.75 8.62 -2.41
CA LEU A 97 4.51 7.94 -2.03
C LEU A 97 4.21 6.75 -2.95
N LEU A 98 3.81 5.62 -2.36
CA LEU A 98 3.19 4.49 -3.05
C LEU A 98 2.02 3.97 -2.20
N VAL A 99 0.86 3.73 -2.84
CA VAL A 99 -0.36 3.26 -2.18
C VAL A 99 -0.63 1.81 -2.54
N VAL A 100 -0.97 0.98 -1.54
CA VAL A 100 -1.41 -0.42 -1.72
C VAL A 100 -2.88 -0.50 -1.38
N CYS A 101 -3.70 -1.03 -2.29
CA CYS A 101 -5.15 -1.15 -2.12
C CYS A 101 -5.73 -2.39 -2.78
N ASP A 102 -6.94 -2.77 -2.36
CA ASP A 102 -7.75 -3.79 -3.02
C ASP A 102 -8.28 -3.33 -4.39
N ASP A 103 -8.55 -4.31 -5.27
CA ASP A 103 -9.24 -4.07 -6.55
C ASP A 103 -10.12 -5.27 -6.91
N PHE A 104 -11.45 -5.07 -6.91
CA PHE A 104 -12.42 -6.12 -7.28
C PHE A 104 -12.59 -6.28 -8.80
N HIS A 105 -11.98 -5.43 -9.62
CA HIS A 105 -11.90 -5.61 -11.08
C HIS A 105 -10.72 -6.49 -11.50
N LEU A 106 -9.88 -6.90 -10.56
CA LEU A 106 -8.79 -7.84 -10.80
C LEU A 106 -9.14 -9.24 -10.26
N PRO A 107 -8.80 -10.29 -11.00
CA PRO A 107 -8.92 -11.65 -10.47
C PRO A 107 -8.22 -11.79 -9.10
N LEU A 108 -8.76 -12.67 -8.27
CA LEU A 108 -8.14 -13.00 -6.99
C LEU A 108 -6.69 -13.45 -7.20
N GLY A 109 -5.76 -12.89 -6.41
CA GLY A 109 -4.36 -13.21 -6.51
C GLY A 109 -3.57 -12.44 -7.58
N ARG A 110 -4.23 -11.61 -8.40
CA ARG A 110 -3.55 -10.78 -9.40
C ARG A 110 -3.03 -9.48 -8.80
N LEU A 111 -1.82 -9.08 -9.16
CA LEU A 111 -1.27 -7.76 -8.87
C LEU A 111 -1.35 -6.85 -10.10
N ARG A 112 -1.47 -5.56 -9.85
CA ARG A 112 -1.38 -4.51 -10.87
C ARG A 112 -0.80 -3.24 -10.28
N CYS A 113 0.36 -2.84 -10.78
CA CYS A 113 0.99 -1.58 -10.40
C CYS A 113 0.89 -0.55 -11.52
N ARG A 114 0.61 0.71 -11.16
CA ARG A 114 0.59 1.84 -12.10
C ARG A 114 1.14 3.08 -11.43
N ARG A 115 1.80 3.92 -12.21
CA ARG A 115 2.36 5.21 -11.78
C ARG A 115 1.26 6.22 -11.42
N SER A 116 0.18 6.24 -12.18
CA SER A 116 -0.93 7.19 -12.02
C SER A 116 -2.26 6.58 -12.54
N GLY A 117 -3.34 7.33 -12.49
CA GLY A 117 -4.67 6.98 -13.00
C GLY A 117 -5.78 7.24 -11.98
N SER A 118 -7.03 6.97 -12.34
CA SER A 118 -8.20 7.16 -11.48
C SER A 118 -8.21 6.22 -10.28
N ALA A 119 -9.07 6.49 -9.33
CA ALA A 119 -9.29 5.62 -8.16
C ALA A 119 -9.91 4.26 -8.53
N GLY A 120 -10.62 4.14 -9.65
CA GLY A 120 -11.25 2.89 -10.09
C GLY A 120 -12.30 2.37 -9.11
N GLY A 121 -13.03 3.26 -8.44
CA GLY A 121 -14.06 2.91 -7.45
C GLY A 121 -13.52 2.65 -6.03
N GLN A 122 -12.20 2.68 -5.80
CA GLN A 122 -11.63 2.50 -4.47
C GLN A 122 -11.66 3.85 -3.70
N ASN A 123 -12.50 3.93 -2.65
CA ASN A 123 -12.78 5.19 -1.93
C ASN A 123 -11.56 5.77 -1.19
N GLY A 124 -10.70 4.91 -0.64
CA GLY A 124 -9.48 5.37 0.04
C GLY A 124 -8.49 5.99 -0.92
N LEU A 125 -8.32 5.37 -2.10
CA LEU A 125 -7.48 5.93 -3.15
C LEU A 125 -8.07 7.23 -3.70
N ALA A 126 -9.41 7.33 -3.86
CA ALA A 126 -10.08 8.57 -4.24
C ALA A 126 -9.79 9.69 -3.24
N SER A 127 -9.94 9.40 -1.94
CA SER A 127 -9.62 10.34 -0.86
C SER A 127 -8.15 10.78 -0.89
N ILE A 128 -7.21 9.86 -1.13
CA ILE A 128 -5.79 10.22 -1.23
C ILE A 128 -5.55 11.15 -2.44
N LEU A 129 -6.09 10.80 -3.61
CA LEU A 129 -5.93 11.61 -4.81
C LEU A 129 -6.43 13.05 -4.60
N GLU A 130 -7.59 13.22 -3.97
CA GLU A 130 -8.16 14.52 -3.64
C GLU A 130 -7.25 15.34 -2.71
N HIS A 131 -6.80 14.73 -1.62
CA HIS A 131 -6.01 15.44 -0.60
C HIS A 131 -4.56 15.69 -1.01
N VAL A 132 -3.99 14.82 -1.83
CA VAL A 132 -2.60 14.95 -2.33
C VAL A 132 -2.54 15.95 -3.49
N ALA A 133 -3.52 15.97 -4.40
CA ALA A 133 -3.59 16.98 -5.47
C ALA A 133 -3.63 18.42 -4.94
N SER A 134 -4.12 18.62 -3.71
CA SER A 134 -4.13 19.96 -3.07
C SER A 134 -2.77 20.43 -2.55
N LEU A 135 -1.78 19.54 -2.46
CA LEU A 135 -0.43 19.85 -1.97
C LEU A 135 0.52 20.18 -3.12
N ASP A 136 0.54 19.33 -4.12
CA ASP A 136 1.33 19.46 -5.34
C ASP A 136 0.74 18.56 -6.44
N ASP A 137 1.17 18.73 -7.67
CA ASP A 137 0.72 17.93 -8.84
C ASP A 137 1.45 16.58 -8.92
N ARG A 138 1.73 15.95 -7.78
CA ARG A 138 2.44 14.67 -7.75
C ARG A 138 1.59 13.51 -8.23
N GLN A 139 2.22 12.63 -8.93
CA GLN A 139 1.64 11.33 -9.24
C GLN A 139 1.53 10.49 -7.96
N VAL A 140 0.47 9.70 -7.87
CA VAL A 140 0.27 8.74 -6.78
C VAL A 140 0.39 7.32 -7.36
N PRO A 141 1.58 6.71 -7.34
CA PRO A 141 1.74 5.31 -7.71
C PRO A 141 0.91 4.39 -6.81
N ARG A 142 0.32 3.36 -7.41
CA ARG A 142 -0.50 2.41 -6.67
C ARG A 142 -0.25 0.98 -7.09
N LEU A 143 -0.12 0.12 -6.10
CA LEU A 143 -0.16 -1.33 -6.23
C LEU A 143 -1.56 -1.81 -5.86
N ARG A 144 -2.26 -2.40 -6.81
CA ARG A 144 -3.59 -2.96 -6.64
C ARG A 144 -3.49 -4.46 -6.45
N VAL A 145 -4.17 -4.96 -5.44
CA VAL A 145 -4.26 -6.39 -5.12
C VAL A 145 -5.65 -6.88 -5.53
N GLY A 146 -5.71 -7.82 -6.45
CA GLY A 146 -6.95 -8.41 -6.92
C GLY A 146 -7.62 -9.24 -5.83
N ILE A 147 -8.86 -8.89 -5.52
CA ILE A 147 -9.69 -9.56 -4.51
C ILE A 147 -10.82 -10.37 -5.11
N GLY A 148 -10.87 -10.47 -6.45
CA GLY A 148 -11.90 -11.19 -7.19
C GLY A 148 -13.18 -10.37 -7.44
N ASP A 149 -14.05 -10.92 -8.27
CA ASP A 149 -15.28 -10.30 -8.73
C ASP A 149 -16.40 -10.42 -7.67
N PRO A 150 -17.10 -9.33 -7.31
CA PRO A 150 -18.26 -9.36 -6.42
C PRO A 150 -19.46 -10.12 -7.00
N GLY A 151 -19.55 -10.33 -8.32
CA GLY A 151 -20.68 -10.95 -8.99
C GLY A 151 -21.96 -10.14 -8.77
N ARG A 152 -22.96 -10.76 -8.10
CA ARG A 152 -24.25 -10.11 -7.78
C ARG A 152 -24.27 -9.36 -6.45
N VAL A 153 -23.18 -9.41 -5.69
CA VAL A 153 -23.07 -8.72 -4.40
C VAL A 153 -22.70 -7.26 -4.66
N PRO A 154 -23.36 -6.27 -4.05
CA PRO A 154 -22.94 -4.88 -4.14
C PRO A 154 -21.46 -4.74 -3.70
N ALA A 155 -20.68 -3.99 -4.47
CA ALA A 155 -19.22 -3.89 -4.26
C ALA A 155 -18.86 -3.43 -2.84
N GLU A 156 -19.61 -2.46 -2.28
CA GLU A 156 -19.43 -1.95 -0.92
C GLU A 156 -19.62 -3.04 0.16
N GLN A 157 -20.54 -3.97 -0.07
CA GLN A 157 -20.74 -5.10 0.83
C GLN A 157 -19.68 -6.19 0.61
N TYR A 158 -19.23 -6.39 -0.64
CA TYR A 158 -18.26 -7.42 -0.99
C TYR A 158 -16.90 -7.13 -0.36
N VAL A 159 -16.41 -5.91 -0.45
CA VAL A 159 -15.11 -5.53 0.09
C VAL A 159 -15.06 -5.62 1.62
N LEU A 160 -16.19 -5.48 2.31
CA LEU A 160 -16.32 -5.62 3.77
C LEU A 160 -16.50 -7.08 4.23
N ARG A 161 -16.59 -8.05 3.31
CA ARG A 161 -16.64 -9.47 3.67
C ARG A 161 -15.23 -10.04 3.83
N PRO A 162 -15.03 -10.98 4.78
CA PRO A 162 -13.78 -11.72 4.86
C PRO A 162 -13.58 -12.59 3.62
N PHE A 163 -12.32 -12.91 3.31
CA PHE A 163 -12.01 -13.95 2.32
C PHE A 163 -12.54 -15.30 2.78
N LYS A 164 -13.07 -16.10 1.84
CA LYS A 164 -13.48 -17.47 2.12
C LYS A 164 -12.25 -18.31 2.50
N ARG A 165 -12.45 -19.35 3.28
CA ARG A 165 -11.37 -20.28 3.67
C ARG A 165 -10.62 -20.86 2.46
N ALA A 166 -11.35 -21.16 1.38
CA ALA A 166 -10.76 -21.67 0.14
C ALA A 166 -9.96 -20.63 -0.65
N GLU A 167 -10.21 -19.32 -0.44
CA GLU A 167 -9.50 -18.22 -1.09
C GLU A 167 -8.19 -17.87 -0.36
N ARG A 168 -8.10 -18.18 0.95
CA ARG A 168 -7.00 -17.74 1.81
C ARG A 168 -5.61 -18.12 1.30
N PRO A 169 -5.34 -19.35 0.80
CA PRO A 169 -4.02 -19.68 0.26
C PRO A 169 -3.59 -18.77 -0.91
N ALA A 170 -4.51 -18.43 -1.81
CA ALA A 170 -4.21 -17.51 -2.91
C ALA A 170 -3.99 -16.06 -2.43
N VAL A 171 -4.73 -15.65 -1.40
CA VAL A 171 -4.55 -14.33 -0.77
C VAL A 171 -3.20 -14.24 -0.05
N ASP A 172 -2.84 -15.26 0.72
CA ASP A 172 -1.54 -15.30 1.42
C ASP A 172 -0.38 -15.26 0.43
N ALA A 173 -0.48 -16.00 -0.68
CA ALA A 173 0.52 -16.00 -1.73
C ALA A 173 0.67 -14.63 -2.41
N VAL A 174 -0.45 -13.94 -2.74
CA VAL A 174 -0.37 -12.62 -3.38
C VAL A 174 0.10 -11.53 -2.41
N VAL A 175 -0.27 -11.61 -1.15
CA VAL A 175 0.21 -10.70 -0.09
C VAL A 175 1.72 -10.82 0.08
N ASP A 176 2.23 -12.05 0.16
CA ASP A 176 3.66 -12.30 0.27
C ASP A 176 4.44 -11.85 -0.96
N ARG A 177 3.91 -12.10 -2.16
CA ARG A 177 4.50 -11.65 -3.43
C ARG A 177 4.50 -10.11 -3.53
N ALA A 178 3.40 -9.44 -3.16
CA ALA A 178 3.33 -7.99 -3.12
C ALA A 178 4.37 -7.40 -2.16
N ALA A 179 4.50 -7.98 -0.96
CA ALA A 179 5.50 -7.56 0.02
C ALA A 179 6.93 -7.77 -0.50
N GLY A 180 7.19 -8.87 -1.22
CA GLY A 180 8.48 -9.12 -1.89
C GLY A 180 8.83 -8.06 -2.93
N HIS A 181 7.91 -7.76 -3.84
CA HIS A 181 8.12 -6.71 -4.86
C HIS A 181 8.32 -5.32 -4.24
N LEU A 182 7.57 -5.00 -3.17
CA LEU A 182 7.76 -3.73 -2.44
C LEU A 182 9.12 -3.67 -1.72
N HIS A 183 9.57 -4.78 -1.13
CA HIS A 183 10.89 -4.87 -0.50
C HIS A 183 11.99 -4.60 -1.53
N ASP A 184 11.92 -5.23 -2.70
CA ASP A 184 12.88 -5.02 -3.79
C ASP A 184 12.85 -3.56 -4.29
N TRP A 185 11.66 -2.97 -4.45
CA TRP A 185 11.52 -1.56 -4.81
C TRP A 185 12.12 -0.63 -3.76
N LEU A 186 11.93 -0.91 -2.49
CA LEU A 186 12.54 -0.13 -1.41
C LEU A 186 14.07 -0.16 -1.50
N GLY A 187 14.68 -1.28 -1.85
CA GLY A 187 16.12 -1.40 -2.02
C GLY A 187 16.66 -0.71 -3.27
N HIS A 188 15.95 -0.78 -4.39
CA HIS A 188 16.45 -0.25 -5.69
C HIS A 188 15.94 1.15 -6.02
N GLY A 189 14.80 1.58 -5.50
CA GLY A 189 14.16 2.87 -5.82
C GLY A 189 13.56 2.95 -7.22
N ASP A 190 13.56 1.87 -8.00
CA ASP A 190 13.10 1.84 -9.39
C ASP A 190 11.61 1.46 -9.47
N LEU A 191 10.77 2.48 -9.72
CA LEU A 191 9.32 2.29 -9.84
C LEU A 191 8.92 1.56 -11.13
N ASP A 192 9.67 1.72 -12.23
CA ASP A 192 9.36 1.06 -13.49
C ASP A 192 9.60 -0.45 -13.37
N ARG A 193 10.68 -0.85 -12.71
CA ARG A 193 10.94 -2.24 -12.37
C ARG A 193 9.84 -2.84 -11.47
N LEU A 194 9.34 -2.09 -10.49
CA LEU A 194 8.20 -2.53 -9.67
C LEU A 194 6.95 -2.73 -10.53
N ILE A 195 6.65 -1.77 -11.42
CA ILE A 195 5.49 -1.84 -12.33
C ILE A 195 5.59 -3.08 -13.22
N GLU A 196 6.74 -3.34 -13.81
CA GLU A 196 6.98 -4.50 -14.66
C GLU A 196 6.78 -5.81 -13.88
N ALA A 197 7.41 -5.95 -12.72
CA ALA A 197 7.32 -7.14 -11.87
C ALA A 197 5.88 -7.43 -11.43
N CYS A 198 5.12 -6.41 -10.99
CA CYS A 198 3.74 -6.58 -10.54
C CYS A 198 2.76 -6.88 -11.69
N ASN A 199 3.07 -6.42 -12.91
CA ASN A 199 2.19 -6.59 -14.07
C ASN A 199 2.52 -7.85 -14.88
N ALA A 200 3.64 -8.51 -14.63
CA ALA A 200 4.00 -9.78 -15.25
C ALA A 200 2.93 -10.86 -15.02
N PRO A 201 2.75 -11.80 -15.94
CA PRO A 201 1.92 -12.98 -15.71
C PRO A 201 2.34 -13.70 -14.43
N ASP A 202 1.38 -14.23 -13.68
CA ASP A 202 1.70 -15.06 -12.51
C ASP A 202 2.34 -16.37 -12.98
N PRO A 203 3.55 -16.71 -12.55
CA PRO A 203 4.21 -17.95 -12.96
C PRO A 203 3.52 -19.21 -12.41
N GLN A 204 2.53 -19.05 -11.50
CA GLN A 204 1.76 -20.13 -10.89
C GLN A 204 0.27 -20.12 -11.28
N ALA A 205 -0.15 -19.29 -12.25
CA ALA A 205 -1.52 -19.19 -12.72
C ALA A 205 -1.84 -20.18 -13.84
#